data_2db09b38526c84b727d0045d72259eff
#
_entry.id   2db09b38526c84b727d0045d72259eff
#
_cell.length_a   1.000
_cell.length_b   1.000
_cell.length_c   1.000
_cell.angle_alpha   90.00
_cell.angle_beta   90.00
_cell.angle_gamma   90.00
#
_symmetry.space_group_name_H-M   'P 1'
#
loop_
_entity.id
_entity.type
_entity.pdbx_description
1 polymer ?
#
loop_
_entity_poly.entity_id
_entity_poly.type
_entity_poly.pdbx_seq_one_letter_code
_entity_poly.pdbx_strand_id
1 'polypeptide(L)'
;MKHKKSDNFKTKSVSSSLVRFALDFEPEFASDELKEVAQLSLFDWFVVSIAGQSEPVSHIVRNQIKSEGGNEDCSVIGTTQRFPARAAALANGTISHALDYDDTHFAYLGHPSVAIMPAALALGEKTNVKPEKFWNAVILGLETVTRIGAWLGRDHHLSGYHSTATAGAFGATIVASKLLSLDEKATNYALGLVSSMASGVRAQFGTMAKPLHAGMAAANGVEAALFAQAGLISNPDALEAEHGFADTHTTQDRDTAIALNGLGEYWMLKEVLHKYHACCHGLHPTLEALLQVREKNNLIAKNIENVSIAVPPRYLKICHILSPNTGLEAKFSFRLSAAMVLNGQDTAALSTFSSNACKNPDLIALRNRVSVTPDTNLSETEASVQVQTTDGEILSAKYDINRSLPYKFRKEKIMNKAFALLGESSAFELWDLVATGDPMEFYKVNKIGLT
;
A
#
# COMPACT_ATOMS: atom_id res chain seq x y z
N MET A 1 0.07 -9.36 -58.66
CA MET A 1 0.54 -9.11 -57.28
C MET A 1 -0.57 -8.45 -56.50
N LYS A 2 -1.20 -9.19 -55.61
CA LYS A 2 -2.28 -8.70 -54.75
C LYS A 2 -1.67 -8.15 -53.47
N HIS A 3 -1.73 -6.84 -53.27
CA HIS A 3 -1.40 -6.23 -51.97
C HIS A 3 -2.42 -6.71 -50.95
N LYS A 4 -1.97 -7.54 -49.99
CA LYS A 4 -2.69 -7.77 -48.73
C LYS A 4 -2.71 -6.45 -47.97
N LYS A 5 -3.90 -5.89 -47.76
CA LYS A 5 -4.14 -4.88 -46.75
C LYS A 5 -3.83 -5.53 -45.40
N SER A 6 -2.79 -5.03 -44.75
CA SER A 6 -2.57 -5.29 -43.32
C SER A 6 -3.71 -4.64 -42.56
N ASP A 7 -4.59 -5.43 -41.98
CA ASP A 7 -5.53 -4.92 -40.98
C ASP A 7 -4.71 -4.34 -39.83
N ASN A 8 -4.68 -3.01 -39.76
CA ASN A 8 -4.20 -2.27 -38.61
C ASN A 8 -5.12 -2.59 -37.42
N PHE A 9 -4.77 -3.62 -36.63
CA PHE A 9 -5.15 -3.67 -35.23
C PHE A 9 -4.47 -2.47 -34.57
N LYS A 10 -5.16 -1.33 -34.47
CA LYS A 10 -4.79 -0.27 -33.53
C LYS A 10 -4.81 -0.93 -32.16
N THR A 11 -3.64 -1.23 -31.62
CA THR A 11 -3.49 -1.61 -30.20
C THR A 11 -4.20 -0.51 -29.38
N LYS A 12 -5.15 -0.92 -28.53
CA LYS A 12 -5.88 0.04 -27.69
C LYS A 12 -4.85 0.76 -26.81
N SER A 13 -4.84 2.09 -26.83
CA SER A 13 -4.01 2.91 -25.94
C SER A 13 -4.41 2.63 -24.48
N VAL A 14 -3.43 2.33 -23.65
CA VAL A 14 -3.63 2.06 -22.21
C VAL A 14 -4.09 3.33 -21.51
N SER A 15 -3.39 4.45 -21.72
CA SER A 15 -3.73 5.74 -21.12
C SER A 15 -5.14 6.18 -21.49
N SER A 16 -5.47 6.28 -22.79
CA SER A 16 -6.81 6.71 -23.25
C SER A 16 -7.93 5.78 -22.76
N SER A 17 -7.69 4.46 -22.67
CA SER A 17 -8.70 3.51 -22.20
C SER A 17 -8.98 3.69 -20.70
N LEU A 18 -7.93 3.85 -19.88
CA LEU A 18 -8.06 4.10 -18.45
C LEU A 18 -8.69 5.46 -18.15
N VAL A 19 -8.37 6.49 -18.95
CA VAL A 19 -8.97 7.83 -18.82
C VAL A 19 -10.47 7.78 -19.11
N ARG A 20 -10.89 7.19 -20.23
CA ARG A 20 -12.31 7.05 -20.55
C ARG A 20 -13.05 6.28 -19.48
N PHE A 21 -12.51 5.13 -19.07
CA PHE A 21 -13.09 4.35 -18.00
C PHE A 21 -13.28 5.18 -16.72
N ALA A 22 -12.27 5.97 -16.32
CA ALA A 22 -12.35 6.80 -15.13
C ALA A 22 -13.38 7.93 -15.27
N LEU A 23 -13.52 8.52 -16.45
CA LEU A 23 -14.50 9.60 -16.69
C LEU A 23 -15.93 9.09 -16.79
N ASP A 24 -16.14 7.94 -17.44
CA ASP A 24 -17.46 7.33 -17.65
C ASP A 24 -17.97 6.61 -16.39
N PHE A 25 -17.10 6.42 -15.36
CA PHE A 25 -17.49 5.76 -14.12
C PHE A 25 -18.34 6.68 -13.25
N GLU A 26 -19.59 6.29 -13.04
CA GLU A 26 -20.58 6.98 -12.20
C GLU A 26 -20.74 6.30 -10.83
N PRO A 27 -21.23 7.04 -9.79
CA PRO A 27 -21.36 6.51 -8.42
C PRO A 27 -22.15 5.22 -8.30
N GLU A 28 -23.15 5.04 -9.14
CA GLU A 28 -24.04 3.88 -9.17
C GLU A 28 -23.33 2.60 -9.58
N PHE A 29 -22.19 2.71 -10.27
CA PHE A 29 -21.39 1.55 -10.70
C PHE A 29 -20.46 1.01 -9.60
N ALA A 30 -20.26 1.77 -8.52
CA ALA A 30 -19.47 1.30 -7.39
C ALA A 30 -20.28 0.31 -6.54
N SER A 31 -19.97 -0.99 -6.65
CA SER A 31 -20.58 -2.01 -5.79
C SER A 31 -20.21 -1.77 -4.32
N ASP A 32 -21.01 -2.32 -3.41
CA ASP A 32 -20.75 -2.23 -1.97
C ASP A 32 -19.36 -2.83 -1.63
N GLU A 33 -18.97 -3.92 -2.29
CA GLU A 33 -17.65 -4.55 -2.11
C GLU A 33 -16.49 -3.60 -2.44
N LEU A 34 -16.60 -2.80 -3.52
CA LEU A 34 -15.58 -1.80 -3.88
C LEU A 34 -15.49 -0.68 -2.85
N LYS A 35 -16.63 -0.21 -2.36
CA LYS A 35 -16.71 0.80 -1.31
C LYS A 35 -16.12 0.27 0.00
N GLU A 36 -16.43 -0.97 0.37
CA GLU A 36 -15.89 -1.63 1.55
C GLU A 36 -14.35 -1.73 1.51
N VAL A 37 -13.78 -2.13 0.38
CA VAL A 37 -12.31 -2.19 0.21
C VAL A 37 -11.70 -0.80 0.31
N ALA A 38 -12.27 0.19 -0.38
CA ALA A 38 -11.78 1.57 -0.35
C ALA A 38 -11.88 2.16 1.07
N GLN A 39 -12.96 1.88 1.81
CA GLN A 39 -13.14 2.33 3.19
C GLN A 39 -12.12 1.69 4.14
N LEU A 40 -11.90 0.38 4.04
CA LEU A 40 -10.87 -0.31 4.83
C LEU A 40 -9.47 0.25 4.53
N SER A 41 -9.16 0.50 3.25
CA SER A 41 -7.86 1.07 2.85
C SER A 41 -7.67 2.50 3.35
N LEU A 42 -8.72 3.34 3.32
CA LEU A 42 -8.65 4.70 3.89
C LEU A 42 -8.49 4.67 5.41
N PHE A 43 -9.24 3.79 6.09
CA PHE A 43 -9.11 3.63 7.53
C PHE A 43 -7.70 3.16 7.92
N ASP A 44 -7.20 2.09 7.30
CA ASP A 44 -5.84 1.58 7.52
C ASP A 44 -4.77 2.65 7.24
N TRP A 45 -4.95 3.41 6.15
CA TRP A 45 -4.07 4.51 5.78
C TRP A 45 -4.01 5.60 6.86
N PHE A 46 -5.16 6.00 7.45
CA PHE A 46 -5.18 6.94 8.57
C PHE A 46 -4.52 6.36 9.82
N VAL A 47 -4.80 5.10 10.15
CA VAL A 47 -4.21 4.41 11.31
C VAL A 47 -2.68 4.46 11.24
N VAL A 48 -2.08 4.07 10.10
CA VAL A 48 -0.63 4.09 9.95
C VAL A 48 -0.06 5.50 9.85
N SER A 49 -0.83 6.46 9.34
CA SER A 49 -0.43 7.87 9.27
C SER A 49 -0.35 8.52 10.64
N ILE A 50 -1.37 8.30 11.49
CA ILE A 50 -1.36 8.80 12.88
C ILE A 50 -0.22 8.16 13.65
N ALA A 51 -0.03 6.85 13.53
CA ALA A 51 1.08 6.15 14.19
C ALA A 51 2.45 6.61 13.68
N GLY A 52 2.57 6.96 12.39
CA GLY A 52 3.82 7.39 11.75
C GLY A 52 4.13 8.88 11.88
N GLN A 53 3.21 9.69 12.43
CA GLN A 53 3.36 11.16 12.46
C GLN A 53 4.59 11.65 13.25
N SER A 54 5.08 10.85 14.20
CA SER A 54 6.24 11.18 15.04
C SER A 54 7.56 10.65 14.49
N GLU A 55 7.56 9.95 13.35
CA GLU A 55 8.79 9.47 12.73
C GLU A 55 9.67 10.64 12.25
N PRO A 56 10.99 10.50 12.26
CA PRO A 56 11.90 11.59 11.84
C PRO A 56 11.60 12.15 10.45
N VAL A 57 11.27 11.30 9.48
CA VAL A 57 10.92 11.74 8.12
C VAL A 57 9.65 12.58 8.10
N SER A 58 8.69 12.29 8.98
CA SER A 58 7.43 13.03 9.10
C SER A 58 7.66 14.45 9.62
N HIS A 59 8.58 14.63 10.56
CA HIS A 59 8.99 15.97 11.01
C HIS A 59 9.74 16.74 9.91
N ILE A 60 10.64 16.07 9.19
CA ILE A 60 11.42 16.69 8.11
C ILE A 60 10.49 17.21 7.01
N VAL A 61 9.56 16.38 6.51
CA VAL A 61 8.67 16.78 5.42
C VAL A 61 7.72 17.90 5.84
N ARG A 62 7.16 17.86 7.07
CA ARG A 62 6.31 18.97 7.58
C ARG A 62 7.09 20.29 7.70
N ASN A 63 8.32 20.24 8.18
CA ASN A 63 9.17 21.44 8.27
C ASN A 63 9.50 22.00 6.89
N GLN A 64 9.77 21.13 5.90
CA GLN A 64 10.05 21.54 4.54
C GLN A 64 8.87 22.29 3.92
N ILE A 65 7.68 21.71 3.92
CA ILE A 65 6.49 22.35 3.34
C ILE A 65 6.10 23.64 4.10
N LYS A 66 6.35 23.69 5.42
CA LYS A 66 6.16 24.89 6.20
C LYS A 66 7.09 26.02 5.78
N SER A 67 8.34 25.73 5.45
CA SER A 67 9.31 26.72 4.96
C SER A 67 8.97 27.26 3.58
N GLU A 68 8.28 26.47 2.74
CA GLU A 68 7.82 26.89 1.42
C GLU A 68 6.61 27.83 1.49
N GLY A 69 5.73 27.62 2.48
CA GLY A 69 4.50 28.40 2.66
C GLY A 69 3.47 28.13 1.57
N GLY A 70 2.63 29.13 1.32
CA GLY A 70 1.60 29.13 0.27
C GLY A 70 0.17 29.14 0.83
N ASN A 71 -0.82 28.80 -0.01
CA ASN A 71 -2.23 28.82 0.38
C ASN A 71 -2.55 27.76 1.44
N GLU A 72 -3.42 28.11 2.37
CA GLU A 72 -3.87 27.23 3.46
C GLU A 72 -5.10 26.39 3.05
N ASP A 73 -4.98 25.60 1.97
CA ASP A 73 -6.10 24.88 1.37
C ASP A 73 -6.37 23.52 2.04
N CYS A 74 -5.33 22.77 2.44
CA CYS A 74 -5.42 21.35 2.76
C CYS A 74 -4.75 20.97 4.09
N SER A 75 -5.32 19.99 4.77
CA SER A 75 -4.84 19.45 6.04
C SER A 75 -3.62 18.54 5.86
N VAL A 76 -2.73 18.57 6.86
CA VAL A 76 -1.59 17.66 6.97
C VAL A 76 -1.62 16.98 8.34
N ILE A 77 -1.40 15.66 8.35
CA ILE A 77 -1.42 14.84 9.57
C ILE A 77 -0.29 15.26 10.51
N GLY A 78 -0.63 15.39 11.80
CA GLY A 78 0.30 15.79 12.86
C GLY A 78 0.55 17.28 12.94
N THR A 79 -0.30 18.11 12.33
CA THR A 79 -0.29 19.58 12.48
C THR A 79 -1.67 20.18 12.27
N THR A 80 -1.92 21.33 12.89
CA THR A 80 -3.15 22.11 12.67
C THR A 80 -3.00 23.11 11.52
N GLN A 81 -1.79 23.31 10.99
CA GLN A 81 -1.53 24.18 9.85
C GLN A 81 -2.05 23.52 8.57
N ARG A 82 -2.48 24.36 7.62
CA ARG A 82 -2.95 23.95 6.31
C ARG A 82 -1.95 24.37 5.23
N PHE A 83 -1.93 23.70 4.11
CA PHE A 83 -0.91 23.87 3.07
C PHE A 83 -1.53 23.75 1.67
N PRO A 84 -0.82 24.21 0.61
CA PRO A 84 -1.22 23.97 -0.76
C PRO A 84 -1.41 22.47 -1.04
N ALA A 85 -2.34 22.11 -1.95
CA ALA A 85 -2.72 20.72 -2.21
C ALA A 85 -1.51 19.81 -2.54
N ARG A 86 -0.58 20.28 -3.39
CA ARG A 86 0.64 19.55 -3.72
C ARG A 86 1.50 19.28 -2.48
N ALA A 87 1.71 20.28 -1.66
CA ALA A 87 2.51 20.17 -0.43
C ALA A 87 1.86 19.23 0.59
N ALA A 88 0.53 19.32 0.76
CA ALA A 88 -0.23 18.43 1.63
C ALA A 88 -0.18 16.99 1.14
N ALA A 89 -0.31 16.74 -0.18
CA ALA A 89 -0.17 15.41 -0.76
C ALA A 89 1.24 14.83 -0.55
N LEU A 90 2.29 15.64 -0.72
CA LEU A 90 3.68 15.24 -0.45
C LEU A 90 3.84 14.80 1.01
N ALA A 91 3.40 15.64 1.95
CA ALA A 91 3.59 15.38 3.37
C ALA A 91 2.79 14.16 3.82
N ASN A 92 1.50 14.10 3.52
CA ASN A 92 0.63 13.00 3.93
C ASN A 92 1.04 11.65 3.33
N GLY A 93 1.48 11.62 2.06
CA GLY A 93 2.00 10.41 1.44
C GLY A 93 3.30 9.93 2.07
N THR A 94 4.19 10.85 2.46
CA THR A 94 5.43 10.53 3.16
C THR A 94 5.14 10.01 4.58
N ILE A 95 4.28 10.67 5.32
CA ILE A 95 3.90 10.32 6.69
C ILE A 95 3.24 8.94 6.74
N SER A 96 2.32 8.66 5.82
CA SER A 96 1.59 7.40 5.78
C SER A 96 2.46 6.18 5.46
N HIS A 97 3.59 6.39 4.77
CA HIS A 97 4.52 5.31 4.42
C HIS A 97 5.73 5.23 5.36
N ALA A 98 5.81 6.09 6.38
CA ALA A 98 6.96 6.18 7.28
C ALA A 98 7.25 4.88 8.04
N LEU A 99 6.22 4.10 8.38
CA LEU A 99 6.32 2.83 9.11
C LEU A 99 6.42 1.59 8.21
N ASP A 100 6.23 1.74 6.90
CA ASP A 100 6.11 0.60 5.96
C ASP A 100 5.06 -0.43 6.43
N TYR A 101 3.95 0.06 7.00
CA TYR A 101 2.90 -0.76 7.61
C TYR A 101 1.54 -0.60 6.93
N ASP A 102 1.49 0.16 5.85
CA ASP A 102 0.37 0.39 4.94
C ASP A 102 0.11 -0.84 4.04
N ASP A 103 -1.00 -0.77 3.30
CA ASP A 103 -1.44 -1.84 2.41
C ASP A 103 -0.47 -2.14 1.26
N THR A 104 -0.66 -3.29 0.61
CA THR A 104 0.17 -3.75 -0.51
C THR A 104 -0.69 -4.41 -1.58
N HIS A 105 -0.11 -4.57 -2.78
CA HIS A 105 -0.71 -5.34 -3.86
C HIS A 105 0.36 -6.14 -4.61
N PHE A 106 0.22 -7.47 -4.66
CA PHE A 106 1.28 -8.36 -5.15
C PHE A 106 1.46 -8.34 -6.67
N ALA A 107 0.39 -8.12 -7.45
CA ALA A 107 0.51 -8.06 -8.91
C ALA A 107 1.32 -6.83 -9.36
N TYR A 108 1.22 -5.73 -8.61
CA TYR A 108 1.94 -4.49 -8.93
C TYR A 108 3.22 -4.29 -8.09
N LEU A 109 3.46 -5.12 -7.07
CA LEU A 109 4.61 -5.07 -6.16
C LEU A 109 4.81 -3.70 -5.51
N GLY A 110 3.74 -3.11 -5.03
CA GLY A 110 3.74 -1.78 -4.42
C GLY A 110 2.64 -1.58 -3.40
N HIS A 111 2.57 -0.34 -2.90
CA HIS A 111 1.68 0.12 -1.84
C HIS A 111 0.69 1.14 -2.42
N PRO A 112 -0.57 0.74 -2.71
CA PRO A 112 -1.48 1.61 -3.46
C PRO A 112 -1.95 2.83 -2.67
N SER A 113 -2.41 2.67 -1.42
CA SER A 113 -3.08 3.73 -0.68
C SER A 113 -2.22 4.95 -0.39
N VAL A 114 -0.91 4.77 -0.19
CA VAL A 114 0.00 5.86 0.19
C VAL A 114 0.26 6.90 -0.91
N ALA A 115 -0.07 6.58 -2.16
CA ALA A 115 -0.05 7.55 -3.26
C ALA A 115 -1.46 8.11 -3.55
N ILE A 116 -2.50 7.29 -3.38
CA ILE A 116 -3.88 7.60 -3.77
C ILE A 116 -4.58 8.47 -2.72
N MET A 117 -4.56 8.05 -1.45
CA MET A 117 -5.28 8.73 -0.37
C MET A 117 -4.80 10.18 -0.15
N PRO A 118 -3.48 10.48 -0.14
CA PRO A 118 -3.00 11.85 0.03
C PRO A 118 -3.46 12.80 -1.10
N ALA A 119 -3.47 12.33 -2.35
CA ALA A 119 -3.95 13.10 -3.48
C ALA A 119 -5.47 13.32 -3.40
N ALA A 120 -6.22 12.27 -3.01
CA ALA A 120 -7.66 12.34 -2.83
C ALA A 120 -8.06 13.33 -1.73
N LEU A 121 -7.41 13.27 -0.57
CA LEU A 121 -7.67 14.18 0.54
C LEU A 121 -7.35 15.63 0.19
N ALA A 122 -6.17 15.88 -0.35
CA ALA A 122 -5.74 17.24 -0.69
C ALA A 122 -6.71 17.91 -1.68
N LEU A 123 -7.11 17.20 -2.75
CA LEU A 123 -8.03 17.78 -3.71
C LEU A 123 -9.49 17.68 -3.29
N GLY A 124 -9.86 16.69 -2.48
CA GLY A 124 -11.18 16.61 -1.86
C GLY A 124 -11.47 17.84 -1.00
N GLU A 125 -10.53 18.21 -0.12
CA GLU A 125 -10.63 19.43 0.70
C GLU A 125 -10.57 20.70 -0.15
N LYS A 126 -9.60 20.82 -1.07
CA LYS A 126 -9.42 22.01 -1.91
C LYS A 126 -10.65 22.33 -2.75
N THR A 127 -11.32 21.32 -3.27
CA THR A 127 -12.46 21.50 -4.19
C THR A 127 -13.82 21.30 -3.52
N ASN A 128 -13.82 21.01 -2.21
CA ASN A 128 -15.03 20.80 -1.40
C ASN A 128 -16.00 19.81 -2.08
N VAL A 129 -15.47 18.65 -2.47
CA VAL A 129 -16.27 17.64 -3.18
C VAL A 129 -17.18 16.86 -2.23
N LYS A 130 -18.31 16.38 -2.79
CA LYS A 130 -19.23 15.50 -2.07
C LYS A 130 -18.60 14.12 -1.82
N PRO A 131 -19.02 13.40 -0.77
CA PRO A 131 -18.53 12.05 -0.43
C PRO A 131 -18.56 11.08 -1.62
N GLU A 132 -19.62 11.06 -2.40
CA GLU A 132 -19.74 10.12 -3.53
C GLU A 132 -18.64 10.34 -4.58
N LYS A 133 -18.34 11.60 -4.91
CA LYS A 133 -17.27 11.93 -5.86
C LYS A 133 -15.90 11.59 -5.29
N PHE A 134 -15.71 11.79 -3.99
CA PHE A 134 -14.48 11.41 -3.29
C PHE A 134 -14.23 9.90 -3.38
N TRP A 135 -15.22 9.08 -3.00
CA TRP A 135 -15.09 7.62 -3.05
C TRP A 135 -14.86 7.09 -4.47
N ASN A 136 -15.56 7.64 -5.45
CA ASN A 136 -15.34 7.26 -6.85
C ASN A 136 -13.90 7.55 -7.29
N ALA A 137 -13.37 8.73 -6.94
CA ALA A 137 -11.98 9.07 -7.26
C ALA A 137 -10.99 8.12 -6.58
N VAL A 138 -11.21 7.76 -5.31
CA VAL A 138 -10.39 6.80 -4.57
C VAL A 138 -10.42 5.42 -5.23
N ILE A 139 -11.61 4.88 -5.54
CA ILE A 139 -11.78 3.58 -6.20
C ILE A 139 -11.04 3.56 -7.55
N LEU A 140 -11.23 4.58 -8.37
CA LEU A 140 -10.58 4.70 -9.68
C LEU A 140 -9.06 4.83 -9.57
N GLY A 141 -8.58 5.56 -8.56
CA GLY A 141 -7.14 5.68 -8.30
C GLY A 141 -6.50 4.37 -7.89
N LEU A 142 -7.13 3.64 -6.96
CA LEU A 142 -6.68 2.32 -6.51
C LEU A 142 -6.70 1.30 -7.67
N GLU A 143 -7.71 1.33 -8.52
CA GLU A 143 -7.80 0.47 -9.70
C GLU A 143 -6.72 0.83 -10.73
N THR A 144 -6.53 2.12 -11.01
CA THR A 144 -5.55 2.57 -12.01
C THR A 144 -4.12 2.23 -11.60
N VAL A 145 -3.74 2.49 -10.33
CA VAL A 145 -2.38 2.20 -9.87
C VAL A 145 -2.07 0.70 -9.94
N THR A 146 -3.04 -0.15 -9.59
CA THR A 146 -2.85 -1.62 -9.64
C THR A 146 -2.75 -2.12 -11.07
N ARG A 147 -3.56 -1.62 -11.99
CA ARG A 147 -3.53 -2.00 -13.41
C ARG A 147 -2.25 -1.54 -14.11
N ILE A 148 -1.87 -0.28 -13.94
CA ILE A 148 -0.61 0.22 -14.53
C ILE A 148 0.59 -0.50 -13.93
N GLY A 149 0.63 -0.71 -12.63
CA GLY A 149 1.74 -1.40 -11.99
C GLY A 149 1.85 -2.87 -12.39
N ALA A 150 0.71 -3.58 -12.55
CA ALA A 150 0.69 -4.95 -13.06
C ALA A 150 1.14 -5.02 -14.53
N TRP A 151 0.76 -4.03 -15.35
CA TRP A 151 1.17 -3.92 -16.75
C TRP A 151 2.66 -3.61 -16.91
N LEU A 152 3.23 -2.73 -16.09
CA LEU A 152 4.68 -2.51 -16.02
C LEU A 152 5.42 -3.76 -15.58
N GLY A 153 4.78 -4.59 -14.78
CA GLY A 153 5.17 -5.93 -14.44
C GLY A 153 6.35 -6.04 -13.48
N ARG A 154 6.75 -7.28 -13.29
CA ARG A 154 7.82 -7.63 -12.34
C ARG A 154 9.19 -7.09 -12.77
N ASP A 155 9.45 -7.03 -14.07
CA ASP A 155 10.74 -6.56 -14.60
C ASP A 155 11.00 -5.09 -14.27
N HIS A 156 9.96 -4.23 -14.24
CA HIS A 156 10.06 -2.87 -13.75
C HIS A 156 10.61 -2.82 -12.32
N HIS A 157 10.04 -3.62 -11.42
CA HIS A 157 10.53 -3.71 -10.03
C HIS A 157 11.95 -4.29 -9.96
N LEU A 158 12.26 -5.35 -10.72
CA LEU A 158 13.57 -6.01 -10.70
C LEU A 158 14.67 -5.14 -11.30
N SER A 159 14.34 -4.29 -12.28
CA SER A 159 15.25 -3.29 -12.85
C SER A 159 15.63 -2.17 -11.86
N GLY A 160 15.00 -2.13 -10.68
CA GLY A 160 15.39 -1.23 -9.62
C GLY A 160 14.43 -0.07 -9.38
N TYR A 161 13.25 -0.06 -10.00
CA TYR A 161 12.24 0.97 -9.75
C TYR A 161 11.39 0.65 -8.53
N HIS A 162 10.98 1.67 -7.80
CA HIS A 162 10.02 1.56 -6.69
C HIS A 162 8.60 1.71 -7.23
N SER A 163 7.92 0.58 -7.47
CA SER A 163 6.59 0.55 -8.11
C SER A 163 5.56 1.44 -7.41
N THR A 164 5.59 1.53 -6.07
CA THR A 164 4.75 2.48 -5.29
C THR A 164 4.87 3.91 -5.79
N ALA A 165 6.09 4.34 -6.09
CA ALA A 165 6.35 5.71 -6.51
C ALA A 165 6.02 5.94 -7.99
N THR A 166 6.38 4.98 -8.83
CA THR A 166 6.22 5.11 -10.28
C THR A 166 4.76 4.93 -10.70
N ALA A 167 4.16 3.76 -10.49
CA ALA A 167 2.76 3.51 -10.81
C ALA A 167 1.81 4.36 -9.96
N GLY A 168 2.18 4.65 -8.70
CA GLY A 168 1.40 5.50 -7.79
C GLY A 168 1.12 6.89 -8.34
N ALA A 169 2.08 7.49 -9.04
CA ALA A 169 1.92 8.81 -9.64
C ALA A 169 0.79 8.85 -10.70
N PHE A 170 0.65 7.79 -11.50
CA PHE A 170 -0.44 7.69 -12.48
C PHE A 170 -1.81 7.54 -11.81
N GLY A 171 -1.90 6.67 -10.78
CA GLY A 171 -3.15 6.53 -10.01
C GLY A 171 -3.55 7.84 -9.33
N ALA A 172 -2.60 8.55 -8.71
CA ALA A 172 -2.82 9.86 -8.10
C ALA A 172 -3.26 10.92 -9.14
N THR A 173 -2.77 10.84 -10.39
CA THR A 173 -3.19 11.72 -11.49
C THR A 173 -4.66 11.49 -11.86
N ILE A 174 -5.12 10.24 -11.92
CA ILE A 174 -6.54 9.94 -12.19
C ILE A 174 -7.43 10.46 -11.06
N VAL A 175 -7.04 10.23 -9.80
CA VAL A 175 -7.74 10.82 -8.63
C VAL A 175 -7.86 12.33 -8.77
N ALA A 176 -6.73 12.99 -9.01
CA ALA A 176 -6.66 14.43 -9.13
C ALA A 176 -7.53 14.95 -10.28
N SER A 177 -7.47 14.34 -11.45
CA SER A 177 -8.25 14.70 -12.61
C SER A 177 -9.76 14.57 -12.37
N LYS A 178 -10.20 13.46 -11.74
CA LYS A 178 -11.62 13.24 -11.40
C LYS A 178 -12.13 14.28 -10.40
N LEU A 179 -11.35 14.60 -9.35
CA LEU A 179 -11.75 15.59 -8.34
C LEU A 179 -11.78 17.01 -8.91
N LEU A 180 -10.86 17.36 -9.79
CA LEU A 180 -10.82 18.65 -10.49
C LEU A 180 -11.84 18.73 -11.65
N SER A 181 -12.58 17.65 -11.95
CA SER A 181 -13.52 17.56 -13.09
C SER A 181 -12.87 17.88 -14.45
N LEU A 182 -11.66 17.39 -14.68
CA LEU A 182 -11.00 17.54 -15.97
C LEU A 182 -11.74 16.74 -17.05
N ASP A 183 -11.77 17.27 -18.26
CA ASP A 183 -12.26 16.55 -19.43
C ASP A 183 -11.27 15.46 -19.91
N GLU A 184 -11.66 14.66 -20.89
CA GLU A 184 -10.83 13.56 -21.44
C GLU A 184 -9.48 14.08 -21.93
N LYS A 185 -9.47 15.21 -22.63
CA LYS A 185 -8.29 15.80 -23.22
C LYS A 185 -7.30 16.26 -22.15
N ALA A 186 -7.77 17.00 -21.16
CA ALA A 186 -6.94 17.49 -20.06
C ALA A 186 -6.44 16.34 -19.18
N THR A 187 -7.27 15.30 -18.94
CA THR A 187 -6.86 14.12 -18.17
C THR A 187 -5.77 13.33 -18.90
N ASN A 188 -5.87 13.16 -20.22
CA ASN A 188 -4.81 12.53 -21.03
C ASN A 188 -3.51 13.36 -20.98
N TYR A 189 -3.58 14.70 -21.01
CA TYR A 189 -2.41 15.54 -20.85
C TYR A 189 -1.79 15.43 -19.45
N ALA A 190 -2.61 15.34 -18.40
CA ALA A 190 -2.10 15.10 -17.05
C ALA A 190 -1.34 13.76 -16.94
N LEU A 191 -1.91 12.68 -17.50
CA LEU A 191 -1.27 11.36 -17.56
C LEU A 191 0.02 11.37 -18.38
N GLY A 192 0.02 12.06 -19.51
CA GLY A 192 1.21 12.24 -20.31
C GLY A 192 2.31 13.02 -19.59
N LEU A 193 1.96 14.09 -18.88
CA LEU A 193 2.91 14.89 -18.11
C LEU A 193 3.53 14.09 -16.96
N VAL A 194 2.71 13.36 -16.18
CA VAL A 194 3.20 12.61 -15.03
C VAL A 194 4.16 11.49 -15.42
N SER A 195 4.13 11.02 -16.67
CA SER A 195 5.13 10.07 -17.20
C SER A 195 6.56 10.59 -17.10
N SER A 196 6.76 11.91 -17.14
CA SER A 196 8.08 12.54 -16.93
C SER A 196 8.39 12.85 -15.46
N MET A 197 7.43 12.69 -14.57
CA MET A 197 7.55 13.01 -13.14
C MET A 197 7.57 11.75 -12.26
N ALA A 198 7.04 10.65 -12.74
CA ALA A 198 6.96 9.37 -12.03
C ALA A 198 8.39 8.79 -11.85
N SER A 199 8.85 8.72 -10.61
CA SER A 199 10.22 8.33 -10.29
C SER A 199 10.33 7.69 -8.92
N GLY A 200 11.45 7.03 -8.67
CA GLY A 200 11.80 6.40 -7.40
C GLY A 200 12.59 5.12 -7.63
N VAL A 201 13.68 4.95 -6.88
CA VAL A 201 14.59 3.81 -7.04
C VAL A 201 14.66 2.95 -5.78
N ARG A 202 14.72 1.65 -5.94
CA ARG A 202 14.82 0.67 -4.85
C ARG A 202 16.15 0.76 -4.08
N ALA A 203 17.17 1.39 -4.66
CA ALA A 203 18.42 1.66 -3.94
C ALA A 203 18.21 2.50 -2.66
N GLN A 204 17.08 3.18 -2.53
CA GLN A 204 16.69 3.94 -1.34
C GLN A 204 15.95 3.10 -0.28
N PHE A 205 15.72 1.83 -0.50
CA PHE A 205 15.08 0.98 0.50
C PHE A 205 15.92 0.90 1.78
N GLY A 206 15.27 0.97 2.93
CA GLY A 206 15.93 1.07 4.23
C GLY A 206 16.33 2.49 4.65
N THR A 207 16.06 3.51 3.83
CA THR A 207 16.30 4.92 4.15
C THR A 207 15.00 5.71 4.24
N MET A 208 15.05 6.94 4.77
CA MET A 208 13.92 7.87 4.80
C MET A 208 13.44 8.31 3.40
N ALA A 209 14.23 8.09 2.36
CA ALA A 209 13.82 8.39 0.99
C ALA A 209 12.74 7.42 0.46
N LYS A 210 12.65 6.19 1.00
CA LYS A 210 11.59 5.25 0.60
C LYS A 210 10.19 5.82 0.88
N PRO A 211 9.82 6.24 2.09
CA PRO A 211 8.53 6.86 2.34
C PRO A 211 8.33 8.20 1.60
N LEU A 212 9.37 8.99 1.41
CA LEU A 212 9.29 10.22 0.61
C LEU A 212 8.85 9.94 -0.84
N HIS A 213 9.23 8.81 -1.43
CA HIS A 213 8.78 8.43 -2.77
C HIS A 213 7.25 8.33 -2.90
N ALA A 214 6.55 7.83 -1.88
CA ALA A 214 5.09 7.77 -1.87
C ALA A 214 4.47 9.18 -1.86
N GLY A 215 5.03 10.07 -1.05
CA GLY A 215 4.64 11.48 -1.05
C GLY A 215 4.89 12.17 -2.39
N MET A 216 6.05 11.90 -3.02
CA MET A 216 6.36 12.42 -4.35
C MET A 216 5.35 11.93 -5.41
N ALA A 217 4.97 10.65 -5.37
CA ALA A 217 3.96 10.11 -6.29
C ALA A 217 2.63 10.85 -6.16
N ALA A 218 2.13 11.03 -4.94
CA ALA A 218 0.90 11.77 -4.67
C ALA A 218 0.99 13.24 -5.14
N ALA A 219 2.09 13.92 -4.78
CA ALA A 219 2.32 15.31 -5.14
C ALA A 219 2.42 15.51 -6.66
N ASN A 220 3.15 14.64 -7.35
CA ASN A 220 3.34 14.70 -8.79
C ASN A 220 2.02 14.46 -9.54
N GLY A 221 1.16 13.54 -9.05
CA GLY A 221 -0.17 13.36 -9.62
C GLY A 221 -1.07 14.59 -9.48
N VAL A 222 -1.06 15.21 -8.30
CA VAL A 222 -1.78 16.48 -8.05
C VAL A 222 -1.25 17.59 -8.95
N GLU A 223 0.06 17.75 -9.04
CA GLU A 223 0.70 18.80 -9.83
C GLU A 223 0.45 18.64 -11.34
N ALA A 224 0.54 17.42 -11.87
CA ALA A 224 0.28 17.14 -13.27
C ALA A 224 -1.17 17.48 -13.65
N ALA A 225 -2.14 17.16 -12.80
CA ALA A 225 -3.54 17.49 -13.02
C ALA A 225 -3.80 19.01 -12.95
N LEU A 226 -3.16 19.71 -12.02
CA LEU A 226 -3.26 21.19 -11.92
C LEU A 226 -2.63 21.90 -13.13
N PHE A 227 -1.51 21.42 -13.65
CA PHE A 227 -0.93 21.96 -14.89
C PHE A 227 -1.83 21.71 -16.10
N ALA A 228 -2.42 20.52 -16.21
CA ALA A 228 -3.36 20.24 -17.29
C ALA A 228 -4.63 21.09 -17.18
N GLN A 229 -5.14 21.34 -15.96
CA GLN A 229 -6.25 22.27 -15.71
C GLN A 229 -5.92 23.69 -16.16
N ALA A 230 -4.66 24.12 -15.97
CA ALA A 230 -4.18 25.43 -16.42
C ALA A 230 -3.90 25.50 -17.93
N GLY A 231 -4.10 24.41 -18.68
CA GLY A 231 -3.95 24.37 -20.14
C GLY A 231 -2.59 23.87 -20.65
N LEU A 232 -1.73 23.27 -19.79
CA LEU A 232 -0.50 22.66 -20.24
C LEU A 232 -0.78 21.47 -21.16
N ILE A 233 -0.12 21.43 -22.30
CA ILE A 233 -0.21 20.37 -23.32
C ILE A 233 1.00 19.47 -23.20
N SER A 234 0.78 18.18 -23.04
CA SER A 234 1.79 17.13 -23.09
C SER A 234 1.50 16.12 -24.21
N ASN A 235 2.39 15.15 -24.39
CA ASN A 235 2.07 13.99 -25.22
C ASN A 235 1.09 13.08 -24.48
N PRO A 236 -0.16 12.88 -24.93
CA PRO A 236 -1.17 12.08 -24.24
C PRO A 236 -0.82 10.59 -24.16
N ASP A 237 0.04 10.09 -25.05
CA ASP A 237 0.44 8.70 -25.13
C ASP A 237 1.82 8.45 -24.47
N ALA A 238 2.37 9.40 -23.70
CA ALA A 238 3.72 9.31 -23.12
C ALA A 238 3.90 8.14 -22.14
N LEU A 239 2.83 7.53 -21.67
CA LEU A 239 2.91 6.31 -20.86
C LEU A 239 3.37 5.12 -21.71
N GLU A 240 2.76 4.89 -22.90
CA GLU A 240 2.98 3.71 -23.75
C GLU A 240 3.73 3.96 -25.06
N ALA A 241 3.96 5.20 -25.44
CA ALA A 241 4.61 5.57 -26.70
C ALA A 241 6.07 5.05 -26.78
N GLU A 242 6.62 5.03 -28.00
CA GLU A 242 8.07 4.88 -28.21
C GLU A 242 8.81 5.97 -27.44
N HIS A 243 9.87 5.58 -26.72
CA HIS A 243 10.60 6.44 -25.76
C HIS A 243 9.73 6.98 -24.61
N GLY A 244 8.52 6.45 -24.43
CA GLY A 244 7.63 6.76 -23.31
C GLY A 244 8.04 6.07 -22.01
N PHE A 245 7.21 6.24 -20.98
CA PHE A 245 7.51 5.73 -19.64
C PHE A 245 7.71 4.21 -19.63
N ALA A 246 6.76 3.45 -20.16
CA ALA A 246 6.87 2.00 -20.17
C ALA A 246 8.02 1.49 -21.02
N ASP A 247 8.29 2.14 -22.16
CA ASP A 247 9.39 1.78 -23.06
C ASP A 247 10.78 1.92 -22.39
N THR A 248 10.93 2.92 -21.54
CA THR A 248 12.19 3.22 -20.84
C THR A 248 12.32 2.56 -19.47
N HIS A 249 11.23 2.04 -18.88
CA HIS A 249 11.20 1.60 -17.49
C HIS A 249 10.88 0.11 -17.28
N THR A 250 10.56 -0.66 -18.33
CA THR A 250 10.41 -2.10 -18.26
C THR A 250 10.89 -2.78 -19.52
N THR A 251 11.44 -3.99 -19.37
CA THR A 251 11.84 -4.88 -20.48
C THR A 251 10.79 -5.96 -20.75
N GLN A 252 9.75 -6.03 -19.90
CA GLN A 252 8.66 -6.99 -20.06
C GLN A 252 7.85 -6.68 -21.32
N ASP A 253 7.32 -7.72 -21.96
CA ASP A 253 6.34 -7.56 -23.03
C ASP A 253 5.13 -6.79 -22.49
N ARG A 254 4.78 -5.71 -23.19
CA ARG A 254 3.75 -4.75 -22.79
C ARG A 254 2.39 -5.13 -23.39
N ASP A 255 1.95 -6.37 -23.13
CA ASP A 255 0.60 -6.78 -23.51
C ASP A 255 -0.43 -5.88 -22.82
N THR A 256 -1.09 -5.04 -23.60
CA THR A 256 -2.13 -4.12 -23.12
C THR A 256 -3.31 -4.85 -22.45
N ALA A 257 -3.48 -6.14 -22.75
CA ALA A 257 -4.50 -6.97 -22.10
C ALA A 257 -4.30 -7.04 -20.58
N ILE A 258 -3.06 -6.99 -20.06
CA ILE A 258 -2.80 -6.98 -18.60
C ILE A 258 -3.45 -5.77 -17.94
N ALA A 259 -3.37 -4.59 -18.57
CA ALA A 259 -3.99 -3.38 -18.04
C ALA A 259 -5.49 -3.29 -18.31
N LEU A 260 -5.99 -3.83 -19.43
CA LEU A 260 -7.32 -3.49 -19.96
C LEU A 260 -8.34 -4.63 -19.91
N ASN A 261 -7.93 -5.89 -19.77
CA ASN A 261 -8.89 -6.98 -19.71
C ASN A 261 -9.79 -6.87 -18.47
N GLY A 262 -11.09 -7.07 -18.70
CA GLY A 262 -12.10 -6.98 -17.65
C GLY A 262 -12.21 -5.59 -17.00
N LEU A 263 -11.78 -4.52 -17.67
CA LEU A 263 -11.91 -3.15 -17.16
C LEU A 263 -13.37 -2.81 -16.91
N GLY A 264 -13.73 -2.54 -15.65
CA GLY A 264 -15.11 -2.33 -15.22
C GLY A 264 -15.88 -3.59 -14.80
N GLU A 265 -15.39 -4.79 -15.11
CA GLU A 265 -15.98 -6.08 -14.73
C GLU A 265 -15.17 -6.77 -13.65
N TYR A 266 -13.86 -6.88 -13.85
CA TYR A 266 -12.89 -7.38 -12.89
C TYR A 266 -12.11 -6.23 -12.28
N TRP A 267 -12.08 -6.16 -10.95
CA TRP A 267 -11.48 -5.07 -10.20
C TRP A 267 -10.24 -5.54 -9.45
N MET A 268 -9.07 -5.14 -9.91
CA MET A 268 -7.80 -5.49 -9.28
C MET A 268 -7.65 -4.90 -7.87
N LEU A 269 -8.28 -3.75 -7.59
CA LEU A 269 -8.26 -3.15 -6.25
C LEU A 269 -8.81 -4.08 -5.16
N LYS A 270 -9.65 -5.09 -5.49
CA LYS A 270 -10.14 -6.09 -4.54
C LYS A 270 -9.04 -6.98 -3.96
N GLU A 271 -7.92 -7.07 -4.66
CA GLU A 271 -6.74 -7.84 -4.26
C GLU A 271 -5.77 -7.04 -3.37
N VAL A 272 -6.15 -5.83 -2.97
CA VAL A 272 -5.38 -5.05 -1.98
C VAL A 272 -5.32 -5.82 -0.67
N LEU A 273 -4.12 -6.01 -0.15
CA LEU A 273 -3.82 -6.72 1.08
C LEU A 273 -3.33 -5.76 2.16
N HIS A 274 -3.99 -5.80 3.32
CA HIS A 274 -3.58 -5.01 4.48
C HIS A 274 -2.55 -5.77 5.32
N LYS A 275 -1.59 -5.06 5.86
CA LYS A 275 -0.65 -5.63 6.83
C LYS A 275 -1.28 -5.66 8.21
N TYR A 276 -1.33 -6.82 8.85
CA TYR A 276 -1.87 -7.02 10.20
C TYR A 276 -0.78 -7.13 11.28
N HIS A 277 0.49 -7.27 10.87
CA HIS A 277 1.65 -7.38 11.74
C HIS A 277 2.65 -6.28 11.40
N ALA A 278 3.29 -5.68 12.41
CA ALA A 278 4.23 -4.56 12.26
C ALA A 278 5.61 -4.99 11.71
N CYS A 279 5.62 -5.81 10.66
CA CYS A 279 6.84 -6.38 10.07
C CYS A 279 6.74 -6.50 8.54
N CYS A 280 7.79 -7.02 7.90
CA CYS A 280 7.79 -7.29 6.46
C CYS A 280 6.63 -8.19 6.05
N HIS A 281 5.95 -7.85 4.97
CA HIS A 281 4.76 -8.61 4.53
C HIS A 281 5.07 -10.08 4.20
N GLY A 282 6.32 -10.39 3.81
CA GLY A 282 6.77 -11.76 3.59
C GLY A 282 6.74 -12.67 4.84
N LEU A 283 6.63 -12.09 6.06
CA LEU A 283 6.47 -12.88 7.28
C LEU A 283 5.01 -13.19 7.60
N HIS A 284 4.05 -12.40 7.08
CA HIS A 284 2.64 -12.50 7.46
C HIS A 284 2.04 -13.88 7.27
N PRO A 285 2.26 -14.61 6.14
CA PRO A 285 1.70 -15.96 5.99
C PRO A 285 2.15 -16.90 7.11
N THR A 286 3.42 -16.80 7.52
CA THR A 286 3.99 -17.58 8.64
C THR A 286 3.33 -17.23 9.97
N LEU A 287 3.17 -15.93 10.26
CA LEU A 287 2.59 -15.48 11.52
C LEU A 287 1.13 -15.85 11.64
N GLU A 288 0.36 -15.70 10.56
CA GLU A 288 -1.04 -16.13 10.49
C GLU A 288 -1.19 -17.65 10.65
N ALA A 289 -0.32 -18.44 10.03
CA ALA A 289 -0.33 -19.90 10.22
C ALA A 289 -0.01 -20.29 11.67
N LEU A 290 0.97 -19.64 12.30
CA LEU A 290 1.32 -19.88 13.70
C LEU A 290 0.24 -19.44 14.67
N LEU A 291 -0.44 -18.32 14.39
CA LEU A 291 -1.61 -17.87 15.16
C LEU A 291 -2.72 -18.93 15.12
N GLN A 292 -3.03 -19.49 13.95
CA GLN A 292 -4.02 -20.55 13.82
C GLN A 292 -3.65 -21.80 14.64
N VAL A 293 -2.37 -22.22 14.58
CA VAL A 293 -1.90 -23.37 15.37
C VAL A 293 -2.04 -23.07 16.86
N ARG A 294 -1.60 -21.90 17.33
CA ARG A 294 -1.65 -21.51 18.72
C ARG A 294 -3.08 -21.44 19.27
N GLU A 295 -3.95 -20.75 18.56
CA GLU A 295 -5.33 -20.50 19.02
C GLU A 295 -6.19 -21.76 19.00
N LYS A 296 -6.12 -22.53 17.89
CA LYS A 296 -6.89 -23.77 17.74
C LYS A 296 -6.57 -24.82 18.80
N ASN A 297 -5.30 -24.86 19.26
CA ASN A 297 -4.81 -25.90 20.18
C ASN A 297 -4.51 -25.36 21.57
N ASN A 298 -4.85 -24.09 21.90
CA ASN A 298 -4.49 -23.43 23.15
C ASN A 298 -2.99 -23.62 23.53
N LEU A 299 -2.12 -23.55 22.49
CA LEU A 299 -0.72 -23.86 22.63
C LEU A 299 0.02 -22.77 23.42
N ILE A 300 0.84 -23.18 24.38
CA ILE A 300 1.67 -22.29 25.19
C ILE A 300 3.17 -22.56 24.93
N ALA A 301 3.98 -21.52 24.99
CA ALA A 301 5.40 -21.56 24.59
C ALA A 301 6.22 -22.67 25.26
N LYS A 302 5.94 -23.00 26.54
CA LYS A 302 6.66 -24.06 27.28
C LYS A 302 6.43 -25.47 26.72
N ASN A 303 5.32 -25.69 26.02
CA ASN A 303 4.97 -26.99 25.45
C ASN A 303 5.51 -27.18 24.03
N ILE A 304 6.32 -26.23 23.51
CA ILE A 304 6.89 -26.29 22.17
C ILE A 304 8.30 -26.85 22.26
N GLU A 305 8.56 -27.94 21.54
CA GLU A 305 9.90 -28.51 21.39
C GLU A 305 10.62 -27.95 20.17
N ASN A 306 9.98 -28.00 18.98
CA ASN A 306 10.55 -27.52 17.73
C ASN A 306 9.50 -26.86 16.85
N VAL A 307 9.95 -25.92 15.99
CA VAL A 307 9.12 -25.25 14.98
C VAL A 307 9.82 -25.32 13.63
N SER A 308 9.13 -25.83 12.63
CA SER A 308 9.61 -25.87 11.25
C SER A 308 8.72 -24.97 10.38
N ILE A 309 9.34 -24.07 9.62
CA ILE A 309 8.68 -23.11 8.76
C ILE A 309 9.19 -23.33 7.34
N ALA A 310 8.28 -23.54 6.39
CA ALA A 310 8.58 -23.58 4.96
C ALA A 310 8.07 -22.31 4.27
N VAL A 311 8.94 -21.66 3.49
CA VAL A 311 8.65 -20.40 2.80
C VAL A 311 9.19 -20.40 1.36
N PRO A 312 8.67 -19.57 0.45
CA PRO A 312 9.25 -19.36 -0.87
C PRO A 312 10.72 -18.95 -0.78
N PRO A 313 11.62 -19.48 -1.64
CA PRO A 313 13.07 -19.27 -1.56
C PRO A 313 13.49 -17.78 -1.54
N ARG A 314 12.72 -16.90 -2.20
CA ARG A 314 13.03 -15.46 -2.23
C ARG A 314 13.07 -14.83 -0.85
N TYR A 315 12.21 -15.28 0.08
CA TYR A 315 12.12 -14.67 1.41
C TYR A 315 13.31 -15.02 2.32
N LEU A 316 14.06 -16.08 2.03
CA LEU A 316 15.31 -16.36 2.71
C LEU A 316 16.40 -15.30 2.39
N LYS A 317 16.24 -14.55 1.28
CA LYS A 317 17.14 -13.42 0.97
C LYS A 317 16.68 -12.11 1.62
N ILE A 318 15.43 -12.00 2.05
CA ILE A 318 14.81 -10.76 2.51
C ILE A 318 14.60 -10.79 4.02
N CYS A 319 14.04 -11.87 4.55
CA CYS A 319 13.53 -11.96 5.93
C CYS A 319 14.27 -13.01 6.79
N HIS A 320 15.52 -13.32 6.50
CA HIS A 320 16.25 -14.41 7.16
C HIS A 320 17.35 -13.93 8.12
N ILE A 321 17.08 -12.85 8.85
CA ILE A 321 17.97 -12.42 9.93
C ILE A 321 17.83 -13.41 11.10
N LEU A 322 18.87 -14.24 11.30
CA LEU A 322 18.83 -15.35 12.26
C LEU A 322 18.83 -14.87 13.71
N SER A 323 19.58 -13.81 14.01
CA SER A 323 19.78 -13.27 15.35
C SER A 323 19.73 -11.74 15.30
N PRO A 324 18.51 -11.16 15.23
CA PRO A 324 18.35 -9.72 15.17
C PRO A 324 18.75 -9.06 16.50
N ASN A 325 19.31 -7.84 16.43
CA ASN A 325 19.76 -7.04 17.57
C ASN A 325 18.94 -5.76 17.75
N THR A 326 18.26 -5.33 16.69
CA THR A 326 17.45 -4.10 16.66
C THR A 326 16.00 -4.40 16.32
N GLY A 327 15.10 -3.49 16.68
CA GLY A 327 13.69 -3.61 16.33
C GLY A 327 13.47 -3.66 14.80
N LEU A 328 14.28 -2.94 14.02
CA LEU A 328 14.24 -3.00 12.57
C LEU A 328 14.62 -4.39 12.05
N GLU A 329 15.72 -4.96 12.54
CA GLU A 329 16.15 -6.32 12.17
C GLU A 329 15.10 -7.37 12.57
N ALA A 330 14.43 -7.19 13.71
CA ALA A 330 13.35 -8.08 14.18
C ALA A 330 12.22 -8.19 13.15
N LYS A 331 11.86 -7.09 12.47
CA LYS A 331 10.84 -7.05 11.42
C LYS A 331 11.19 -7.86 10.16
N PHE A 332 12.42 -8.37 10.06
CA PHE A 332 12.95 -9.20 8.97
C PHE A 332 13.49 -10.55 9.46
N SER A 333 13.01 -11.04 10.63
CA SER A 333 13.41 -12.31 11.22
C SER A 333 12.25 -13.27 11.37
N PHE A 334 12.14 -14.28 10.52
CA PHE A 334 11.15 -15.36 10.67
C PHE A 334 11.23 -15.99 12.07
N ARG A 335 12.43 -16.29 12.53
CA ARG A 335 12.64 -17.02 13.78
C ARG A 335 12.18 -16.23 15.01
N LEU A 336 12.53 -14.95 15.09
CA LEU A 336 12.13 -14.11 16.22
C LEU A 336 10.64 -13.77 16.16
N SER A 337 10.10 -13.42 14.98
CA SER A 337 8.69 -13.12 14.84
C SER A 337 7.81 -14.34 15.16
N ALA A 338 8.23 -15.55 14.75
CA ALA A 338 7.57 -16.80 15.13
C ALA A 338 7.58 -16.98 16.66
N ALA A 339 8.71 -16.74 17.32
CA ALA A 339 8.80 -16.80 18.77
C ALA A 339 7.87 -15.79 19.46
N MET A 340 7.74 -14.57 18.92
CA MET A 340 6.82 -13.56 19.44
C MET A 340 5.36 -14.04 19.40
N VAL A 341 4.90 -14.55 18.25
CA VAL A 341 3.54 -15.10 18.10
C VAL A 341 3.30 -16.26 19.06
N LEU A 342 4.20 -17.22 19.09
CA LEU A 342 4.06 -18.42 19.91
C LEU A 342 4.16 -18.13 21.42
N ASN A 343 4.85 -17.05 21.80
CA ASN A 343 4.89 -16.53 23.17
C ASN A 343 3.71 -15.61 23.53
N GLY A 344 2.73 -15.45 22.63
CA GLY A 344 1.52 -14.69 22.90
C GLY A 344 1.65 -13.18 22.77
N GLN A 345 2.71 -12.68 22.16
CA GLN A 345 2.88 -11.24 21.97
C GLN A 345 2.00 -10.74 20.81
N ASP A 346 1.48 -9.54 20.99
CA ASP A 346 0.74 -8.85 19.92
C ASP A 346 1.71 -8.31 18.86
N THR A 347 1.76 -8.96 17.71
CA THR A 347 2.61 -8.57 16.60
C THR A 347 2.01 -7.43 15.74
N ALA A 348 0.81 -6.95 16.04
CA ALA A 348 0.27 -5.73 15.45
C ALA A 348 0.90 -4.48 16.10
N ALA A 349 1.31 -4.55 17.36
CA ALA A 349 1.92 -3.45 18.08
C ALA A 349 3.37 -3.18 17.62
N LEU A 350 3.69 -1.91 17.32
CA LEU A 350 5.07 -1.50 16.96
C LEU A 350 6.07 -1.81 18.07
N SER A 351 5.68 -1.67 19.34
CA SER A 351 6.53 -1.91 20.51
C SER A 351 6.99 -3.36 20.65
N THR A 352 6.27 -4.32 20.07
CA THR A 352 6.67 -5.73 20.03
C THR A 352 7.98 -5.92 19.28
N PHE A 353 8.21 -5.17 18.21
CA PHE A 353 9.44 -5.22 17.42
C PHE A 353 10.45 -4.20 17.96
N SER A 354 11.11 -4.55 19.06
CA SER A 354 12.05 -3.66 19.75
C SER A 354 13.41 -4.34 20.00
N SER A 355 14.44 -3.53 20.27
CA SER A 355 15.75 -4.05 20.67
C SER A 355 15.70 -4.82 22.00
N ASN A 356 14.74 -4.50 22.87
CA ASN A 356 14.52 -5.25 24.10
C ASN A 356 13.96 -6.66 23.82
N ALA A 357 13.04 -6.79 22.86
CA ALA A 357 12.54 -8.09 22.43
C ALA A 357 13.66 -8.98 21.86
N CYS A 358 14.62 -8.40 21.13
CA CYS A 358 15.78 -9.13 20.61
C CYS A 358 16.68 -9.70 21.72
N LYS A 359 16.64 -9.13 22.93
CA LYS A 359 17.45 -9.53 24.10
C LYS A 359 16.67 -10.35 25.11
N ASN A 360 15.37 -10.54 24.92
CA ASN A 360 14.52 -11.29 25.86
C ASN A 360 14.92 -12.78 25.87
N PRO A 361 15.31 -13.36 27.01
CA PRO A 361 15.81 -14.74 27.09
C PRO A 361 14.76 -15.78 26.67
N ASP A 362 13.46 -15.57 26.96
CA ASP A 362 12.41 -16.51 26.63
C ASP A 362 12.18 -16.53 25.11
N LEU A 363 12.19 -15.34 24.47
CA LEU A 363 12.10 -15.24 23.02
C LEU A 363 13.33 -15.82 22.33
N ILE A 364 14.52 -15.62 22.88
CA ILE A 364 15.77 -16.20 22.35
C ILE A 364 15.73 -17.74 22.45
N ALA A 365 15.28 -18.28 23.58
CA ALA A 365 15.16 -19.72 23.77
C ALA A 365 14.18 -20.33 22.75
N LEU A 366 13.01 -19.71 22.55
CA LEU A 366 12.02 -20.18 21.59
C LEU A 366 12.48 -19.97 20.14
N ARG A 367 13.06 -18.80 19.81
CA ARG A 367 13.66 -18.52 18.50
C ARG A 367 14.67 -19.60 18.07
N ASN A 368 15.48 -20.09 19.02
CA ASN A 368 16.50 -21.09 18.73
C ASN A 368 15.93 -22.47 18.41
N ARG A 369 14.65 -22.72 18.69
CA ARG A 369 13.89 -23.93 18.30
C ARG A 369 13.23 -23.80 16.94
N VAL A 370 13.33 -22.63 16.28
CA VAL A 370 12.71 -22.36 14.97
C VAL A 370 13.70 -22.62 13.85
N SER A 371 13.34 -23.48 12.92
CA SER A 371 14.03 -23.72 11.65
C SER A 371 13.21 -23.13 10.48
N VAL A 372 13.89 -22.62 9.45
CA VAL A 372 13.25 -22.06 8.25
C VAL A 372 13.88 -22.66 7.02
N THR A 373 13.09 -23.26 6.15
CA THR A 373 13.53 -23.95 4.93
C THR A 373 12.82 -23.39 3.68
N PRO A 374 13.49 -23.41 2.52
CA PRO A 374 12.85 -23.06 1.26
C PRO A 374 11.93 -24.17 0.78
N ASP A 375 10.76 -23.77 0.23
CA ASP A 375 9.87 -24.65 -0.53
C ASP A 375 9.45 -23.98 -1.83
N THR A 376 9.83 -24.54 -2.95
CA THR A 376 9.52 -24.03 -4.30
C THR A 376 8.08 -24.28 -4.74
N ASN A 377 7.33 -25.11 -4.03
CA ASN A 377 5.91 -25.37 -4.30
C ASN A 377 4.98 -24.33 -3.67
N LEU A 378 5.50 -23.48 -2.77
CA LEU A 378 4.74 -22.39 -2.17
C LEU A 378 4.74 -21.15 -3.10
N SER A 379 3.57 -20.54 -3.27
CA SER A 379 3.46 -19.24 -3.91
C SER A 379 4.08 -18.14 -3.04
N GLU A 380 4.31 -16.96 -3.60
CA GLU A 380 4.91 -15.83 -2.86
C GLU A 380 4.06 -15.32 -1.69
N THR A 381 2.82 -15.73 -1.62
CA THR A 381 1.85 -15.32 -0.59
C THR A 381 1.60 -16.42 0.46
N GLU A 382 2.28 -17.56 0.33
CA GLU A 382 2.06 -18.73 1.17
C GLU A 382 3.20 -19.01 2.15
N ALA A 383 2.86 -19.65 3.28
CA ALA A 383 3.81 -20.33 4.17
C ALA A 383 3.17 -21.56 4.79
N SER A 384 4.00 -22.55 5.13
CA SER A 384 3.60 -23.73 5.88
C SER A 384 4.40 -23.83 7.19
N VAL A 385 3.73 -24.19 8.27
CA VAL A 385 4.34 -24.32 9.59
C VAL A 385 4.02 -25.67 10.21
N GLN A 386 4.97 -26.21 10.95
CA GLN A 386 4.79 -27.37 11.82
C GLN A 386 5.37 -27.04 13.19
N VAL A 387 4.62 -27.33 14.22
CA VAL A 387 5.01 -27.16 15.63
C VAL A 387 4.98 -28.53 16.29
N GLN A 388 6.12 -29.01 16.74
CA GLN A 388 6.23 -30.22 17.56
C GLN A 388 6.12 -29.81 19.02
N THR A 389 5.21 -30.44 19.74
CA THR A 389 5.02 -30.26 21.16
C THR A 389 5.93 -31.18 21.99
N THR A 390 6.14 -30.88 23.25
CA THR A 390 7.00 -31.66 24.19
C THR A 390 6.49 -33.06 24.49
N ASP A 391 5.19 -33.34 24.22
CA ASP A 391 4.57 -34.67 24.32
C ASP A 391 4.57 -35.42 22.95
N GLY A 392 5.21 -34.84 21.94
CA GLY A 392 5.44 -35.47 20.63
C GLY A 392 4.34 -35.25 19.59
N GLU A 393 3.29 -34.47 19.90
CA GLU A 393 2.26 -34.12 18.90
C GLU A 393 2.85 -33.17 17.85
N ILE A 394 2.39 -33.31 16.59
CA ILE A 394 2.76 -32.42 15.46
C ILE A 394 1.52 -31.64 15.03
N LEU A 395 1.52 -30.36 15.29
CA LEU A 395 0.50 -29.41 14.90
C LEU A 395 0.96 -28.68 13.63
N SER A 396 0.10 -28.57 12.63
CA SER A 396 0.46 -27.95 11.35
C SER A 396 -0.60 -27.00 10.83
N ALA A 397 -0.17 -25.98 10.08
CA ALA A 397 -1.03 -25.11 9.30
C ALA A 397 -0.32 -24.60 8.05
N LYS A 398 -1.10 -24.29 7.02
CA LYS A 398 -0.68 -23.56 5.83
C LYS A 398 -1.56 -22.31 5.71
N TYR A 399 -0.97 -21.19 5.35
CA TYR A 399 -1.70 -19.95 5.16
C TYR A 399 -1.27 -19.26 3.87
N ASP A 400 -2.26 -18.75 3.14
CA ASP A 400 -2.09 -17.88 1.99
C ASP A 400 -2.70 -16.52 2.32
N ILE A 401 -1.91 -15.45 2.33
CA ILE A 401 -2.41 -14.09 2.57
C ILE A 401 -3.24 -13.56 1.40
N ASN A 402 -3.08 -14.14 0.19
CA ASN A 402 -3.86 -13.74 -1.00
C ASN A 402 -5.23 -14.44 -1.07
N ARG A 403 -5.58 -15.28 -0.08
CA ARG A 403 -6.91 -15.87 -0.01
C ARG A 403 -7.98 -14.79 0.17
N SER A 404 -9.10 -14.94 -0.51
CA SER A 404 -10.25 -14.07 -0.29
C SER A 404 -10.74 -14.19 1.16
N LEU A 405 -10.77 -13.08 1.87
CA LEU A 405 -11.29 -12.98 3.23
C LEU A 405 -12.59 -12.18 3.24
N PRO A 406 -13.63 -12.65 3.94
CA PRO A 406 -14.86 -11.88 4.13
C PRO A 406 -14.55 -10.49 4.70
N TYR A 407 -15.32 -9.47 4.28
CA TYR A 407 -15.17 -8.09 4.73
C TYR A 407 -15.12 -7.98 6.27
N LYS A 408 -16.07 -8.64 6.96
CA LYS A 408 -16.13 -8.64 8.42
C LYS A 408 -14.80 -9.05 9.06
N PHE A 409 -14.16 -10.09 8.51
CA PHE A 409 -12.89 -10.60 9.03
C PHE A 409 -11.72 -9.63 8.72
N ARG A 410 -11.70 -9.06 7.51
CA ARG A 410 -10.70 -8.03 7.16
C ARG A 410 -10.84 -6.81 8.09
N LYS A 411 -12.08 -6.34 8.29
CA LYS A 411 -12.37 -5.23 9.19
C LYS A 411 -11.89 -5.51 10.62
N GLU A 412 -12.20 -6.69 11.18
CA GLU A 412 -11.77 -7.09 12.52
C GLU A 412 -10.25 -7.06 12.66
N LYS A 413 -9.51 -7.61 11.69
CA LYS A 413 -8.04 -7.60 11.67
C LYS A 413 -7.47 -6.17 11.63
N ILE A 414 -8.05 -5.30 10.82
CA ILE A 414 -7.59 -3.90 10.71
C ILE A 414 -7.97 -3.12 11.99
N MET A 415 -9.14 -3.37 12.58
CA MET A 415 -9.51 -2.78 13.88
C MET A 415 -8.53 -3.20 14.98
N ASN A 416 -8.15 -4.48 15.05
CA ASN A 416 -7.16 -4.95 16.02
C ASN A 416 -5.80 -4.25 15.84
N LYS A 417 -5.36 -4.04 14.59
CA LYS A 417 -4.20 -3.20 14.28
C LYS A 417 -4.37 -1.77 14.79
N ALA A 418 -5.55 -1.17 14.55
CA ALA A 418 -5.84 0.19 15.02
C ALA A 418 -5.83 0.27 16.55
N PHE A 419 -6.38 -0.73 17.26
CA PHE A 419 -6.31 -0.81 18.72
C PHE A 419 -4.86 -0.87 19.21
N ALA A 420 -4.02 -1.67 18.57
CA ALA A 420 -2.61 -1.80 18.93
C ALA A 420 -1.79 -0.53 18.69
N LEU A 421 -2.18 0.31 17.71
CA LEU A 421 -1.44 1.51 17.33
C LEU A 421 -1.96 2.79 17.97
N LEU A 422 -3.28 2.91 18.15
CA LEU A 422 -3.94 4.16 18.55
C LEU A 422 -4.70 4.04 19.89
N GLY A 423 -4.93 2.82 20.38
CA GLY A 423 -5.87 2.55 21.45
C GLY A 423 -7.31 2.42 20.95
N GLU A 424 -8.15 1.77 21.77
CA GLU A 424 -9.50 1.36 21.36
C GLU A 424 -10.42 2.55 21.08
N SER A 425 -10.44 3.55 21.99
CA SER A 425 -11.28 4.75 21.83
C SER A 425 -10.96 5.53 20.56
N SER A 426 -9.67 5.80 20.31
CA SER A 426 -9.22 6.53 19.12
C SER A 426 -9.51 5.77 17.83
N ALA A 427 -9.41 4.45 17.86
CA ALA A 427 -9.70 3.61 16.69
C ALA A 427 -11.19 3.63 16.31
N PHE A 428 -12.12 3.60 17.30
CA PHE A 428 -13.53 3.73 17.02
C PHE A 428 -13.90 5.13 16.53
N GLU A 429 -13.36 6.18 17.14
CA GLU A 429 -13.59 7.56 16.70
C GLU A 429 -13.12 7.74 15.23
N LEU A 430 -11.95 7.20 14.90
CA LEU A 430 -11.43 7.24 13.53
C LEU A 430 -12.31 6.44 12.57
N TRP A 431 -12.80 5.27 12.97
CA TRP A 431 -13.69 4.47 12.14
C TRP A 431 -14.98 5.21 11.80
N ASP A 432 -15.60 5.84 12.80
CA ASP A 432 -16.83 6.61 12.63
C ASP A 432 -16.60 7.83 11.72
N LEU A 433 -15.44 8.50 11.85
CA LEU A 433 -15.04 9.59 10.97
C LEU A 433 -14.89 9.12 9.53
N VAL A 434 -14.20 8.02 9.29
CA VAL A 434 -14.01 7.44 7.93
C VAL A 434 -15.34 6.98 7.34
N ALA A 435 -16.26 6.48 8.17
CA ALA A 435 -17.60 6.05 7.73
C ALA A 435 -18.45 7.21 7.17
N THR A 436 -18.19 8.46 7.57
CA THR A 436 -18.87 9.62 6.97
C THR A 436 -18.54 9.78 5.48
N GLY A 437 -17.34 9.40 5.08
CA GLY A 437 -16.83 9.56 3.72
C GLY A 437 -16.66 11.01 3.29
N ASP A 438 -16.83 11.97 4.20
CA ASP A 438 -16.75 13.40 3.89
C ASP A 438 -15.30 13.91 4.03
N PRO A 439 -14.62 14.24 2.90
CA PRO A 439 -13.26 14.73 2.96
C PRO A 439 -13.14 16.06 3.74
N MET A 440 -14.21 16.84 3.85
CA MET A 440 -14.21 18.08 4.62
C MET A 440 -14.16 17.86 6.12
N GLU A 441 -14.45 16.66 6.60
CA GLU A 441 -14.39 16.32 8.01
C GLU A 441 -13.03 15.69 8.42
N PHE A 442 -12.23 15.20 7.46
CA PHE A 442 -11.02 14.41 7.74
C PHE A 442 -9.89 15.21 8.43
N TYR A 443 -9.90 16.56 8.39
CA TYR A 443 -8.98 17.35 9.22
C TYR A 443 -9.11 17.04 10.73
N LYS A 444 -10.25 16.48 11.17
CA LYS A 444 -10.49 16.07 12.56
C LYS A 444 -9.56 14.96 13.03
N VAL A 445 -8.97 14.20 12.09
CA VAL A 445 -7.95 13.20 12.38
C VAL A 445 -6.80 13.76 13.23
N ASN A 446 -6.45 15.04 13.06
CA ASN A 446 -5.42 15.71 13.83
C ASN A 446 -5.76 15.92 15.32
N LYS A 447 -6.99 15.60 15.73
CA LYS A 447 -7.42 15.61 17.15
C LYS A 447 -7.40 14.20 17.76
N ILE A 448 -7.39 13.15 16.93
CA ILE A 448 -7.41 11.76 17.36
C ILE A 448 -6.00 11.36 17.83
N GLY A 449 -5.90 10.75 19.00
CA GLY A 449 -4.62 10.27 19.55
C GLY A 449 -3.71 11.36 20.16
N LEU A 450 -4.24 12.56 20.41
CA LEU A 450 -3.53 13.62 21.15
C LEU A 450 -3.82 13.58 22.66
N THR A 451 -4.62 12.64 23.13
CA THR A 451 -4.90 12.36 24.55
C THR A 451 -4.07 11.14 25.01
#